data_b669f50ddcda1c55a408a24c887797c7
#
_entry.id   b669f50ddcda1c55a408a24c887797c7
#
_cell.length_a   1.000
_cell.length_b   1.000
_cell.length_c   1.000
_cell.angle_alpha   90.00
_cell.angle_beta   90.00
_cell.angle_gamma   90.00
#
_symmetry.space_group_name_H-M   'P 1'
#
loop_
_entity.id
_entity.type
_entity.pdbx_description
1 polymer ?
#
loop_
_entity_poly.entity_id
_entity_poly.type
_entity_poly.pdbx_seq_one_letter_code
_entity_poly.pdbx_strand_id
1 'polypeptide(L)'
;ALVKELTVLENIFLGNEITHNGIMDYDLMTLRCQKLLAQVSLSISPDTRVGDLGLGQQQLVEIAKALNKQVRLLILDEPTASLTEQETSILLDIIRDLQQHGIACIYISHKLNEVKAISDTICVIRDGQHIGTRDAAGRSEDDIITMMVGRELTALYPNEPHTTGDEILRIEHLTA
;
A
#
# COMPACT_ATOMS: atom_id res chain seq x y z
N ALA A 1 -13.32 -4.17 -2.53
CA ALA A 1 -13.55 -3.06 -3.49
C ALA A 1 -14.61 -2.10 -2.93
N LEU A 2 -14.47 -0.81 -3.24
CA LEU A 2 -15.42 0.25 -2.86
C LEU A 2 -16.44 0.50 -3.98
N VAL A 3 -17.64 0.89 -3.57
CA VAL A 3 -18.71 1.36 -4.44
C VAL A 3 -18.68 2.89 -4.42
N LYS A 4 -18.33 3.53 -5.54
CA LYS A 4 -18.07 4.98 -5.62
C LYS A 4 -19.30 5.85 -5.38
N GLU A 5 -20.48 5.34 -5.72
CA GLU A 5 -21.76 6.00 -5.58
C GLU A 5 -22.25 6.06 -4.12
N LEU A 6 -21.77 5.17 -3.29
CA LEU A 6 -22.13 5.07 -1.87
C LEU A 6 -21.23 5.97 -1.00
N THR A 7 -21.75 6.33 0.17
CA THR A 7 -21.02 7.06 1.19
C THR A 7 -19.92 6.18 1.84
N VAL A 8 -19.02 6.81 2.56
CA VAL A 8 -17.99 6.12 3.36
C VAL A 8 -18.65 5.18 4.37
N LEU A 9 -19.69 5.66 5.08
CA LEU A 9 -20.46 4.86 6.03
C LEU A 9 -21.03 3.60 5.37
N GLU A 10 -21.74 3.78 4.27
CA GLU A 10 -22.37 2.68 3.53
C GLU A 10 -21.31 1.68 3.02
N ASN A 11 -20.18 2.17 2.52
CA ASN A 11 -19.10 1.29 2.07
C ASN A 11 -18.49 0.45 3.20
N ILE A 12 -18.21 1.06 4.36
CA ILE A 12 -17.59 0.38 5.51
C ILE A 12 -18.51 -0.72 6.03
N PHE A 13 -19.82 -0.48 6.07
CA PHE A 13 -20.78 -1.43 6.61
C PHE A 13 -21.44 -2.34 5.58
N LEU A 14 -21.16 -2.16 4.29
CA LEU A 14 -21.75 -2.96 3.22
C LEU A 14 -21.58 -4.47 3.46
N GLY A 15 -22.69 -5.17 3.67
CA GLY A 15 -22.76 -6.58 4.02
C GLY A 15 -22.40 -6.91 5.48
N ASN A 16 -22.30 -5.90 6.34
CA ASN A 16 -22.09 -6.01 7.79
C ASN A 16 -22.85 -4.90 8.53
N GLU A 17 -24.05 -4.59 8.07
CA GLU A 17 -24.90 -3.56 8.63
C GLU A 17 -25.27 -3.92 10.08
N ILE A 18 -25.25 -2.91 10.96
CA ILE A 18 -25.70 -3.09 12.35
C ILE A 18 -27.21 -2.89 12.36
N THR A 19 -27.92 -3.91 12.79
CA THR A 19 -29.39 -3.87 12.86
C THR A 19 -29.89 -4.15 14.29
N HIS A 20 -30.96 -3.46 14.67
CA HIS A 20 -31.72 -3.73 15.88
C HIS A 20 -33.18 -4.02 15.50
N ASN A 21 -33.71 -5.19 15.84
CA ASN A 21 -35.06 -5.65 15.46
C ASN A 21 -35.35 -5.55 13.94
N GLY A 22 -34.36 -5.79 13.10
CA GLY A 22 -34.49 -5.75 11.64
C GLY A 22 -34.44 -4.33 11.03
N ILE A 23 -34.19 -3.30 11.83
CA ILE A 23 -34.00 -1.91 11.40
C ILE A 23 -32.53 -1.55 11.54
N MET A 24 -31.96 -0.86 10.56
CA MET A 24 -30.56 -0.40 10.62
C MET A 24 -30.39 0.66 11.71
N ASP A 25 -29.35 0.46 12.54
CA ASP A 25 -28.95 1.41 13.58
C ASP A 25 -27.88 2.37 13.01
N TYR A 26 -28.34 3.42 12.33
CA TYR A 26 -27.46 4.41 11.72
C TYR A 26 -26.62 5.19 12.73
N ASP A 27 -27.13 5.43 13.93
CA ASP A 27 -26.40 6.18 14.95
C ASP A 27 -25.19 5.38 15.43
N LEU A 28 -25.37 4.08 15.70
CA LEU A 28 -24.30 3.19 16.12
C LEU A 28 -23.31 2.95 14.97
N MET A 29 -23.78 2.80 13.74
CA MET A 29 -22.93 2.66 12.56
C MET A 29 -22.07 3.93 12.36
N THR A 30 -22.65 5.12 12.49
CA THR A 30 -21.93 6.40 12.37
C THR A 30 -20.84 6.53 13.44
N LEU A 31 -21.16 6.26 14.69
CA LEU A 31 -20.19 6.30 15.80
C LEU A 31 -19.01 5.31 15.56
N ARG A 32 -19.33 4.11 15.11
CA ARG A 32 -18.31 3.09 14.81
C ARG A 32 -17.49 3.46 13.56
N CYS A 33 -18.13 4.03 12.53
CA CYS A 33 -17.45 4.55 11.36
C CYS A 33 -16.41 5.62 11.73
N GLN A 34 -16.78 6.60 12.55
CA GLN A 34 -15.88 7.65 13.02
C GLN A 34 -14.66 7.07 13.77
N LYS A 35 -14.85 6.05 14.59
CA LYS A 35 -13.74 5.37 15.28
C LYS A 35 -12.81 4.67 14.30
N LEU A 36 -13.36 3.97 13.30
CA LEU A 36 -12.57 3.30 12.27
C LEU A 36 -11.78 4.30 11.41
N LEU A 37 -12.42 5.42 11.03
CA LEU A 37 -11.74 6.50 10.30
C LEU A 37 -10.60 7.11 11.12
N ALA A 38 -10.80 7.30 12.42
CA ALA A 38 -9.73 7.78 13.31
C ALA A 38 -8.55 6.78 13.41
N GLN A 39 -8.82 5.47 13.43
CA GLN A 39 -7.76 4.44 13.43
C GLN A 39 -6.89 4.48 12.18
N VAL A 40 -7.46 4.85 11.03
CA VAL A 40 -6.71 5.00 9.78
C VAL A 40 -6.30 6.47 9.53
N SER A 41 -6.31 7.33 10.55
CA SER A 41 -5.91 8.73 10.49
C SER A 41 -6.62 9.53 9.38
N LEU A 42 -7.87 9.18 9.07
CA LEU A 42 -8.67 9.80 8.01
C LEU A 42 -9.75 10.72 8.58
N SER A 43 -9.59 12.02 8.42
CA SER A 43 -10.53 13.04 8.91
C SER A 43 -11.50 13.46 7.82
N ILE A 44 -12.54 12.67 7.60
CA ILE A 44 -13.63 12.96 6.64
C ILE A 44 -14.99 12.66 7.27
N SER A 45 -16.07 13.23 6.69
CA SER A 45 -17.43 12.88 7.11
C SER A 45 -17.80 11.47 6.65
N PRO A 46 -18.46 10.65 7.51
CA PRO A 46 -19.06 9.39 7.10
C PRO A 46 -20.02 9.49 5.91
N ASP A 47 -20.66 10.66 5.72
CA ASP A 47 -21.64 10.93 4.65
C ASP A 47 -20.97 11.32 3.32
N THR A 48 -19.65 11.49 3.30
CA THR A 48 -18.92 11.80 2.07
C THR A 48 -19.03 10.63 1.09
N ARG A 49 -19.32 10.91 -0.19
CA ARG A 49 -19.31 9.89 -1.22
C ARG A 49 -17.88 9.44 -1.51
N VAL A 50 -17.68 8.14 -1.65
CA VAL A 50 -16.36 7.57 -1.92
C VAL A 50 -15.80 8.05 -3.26
N GLY A 51 -16.66 8.29 -4.25
CA GLY A 51 -16.26 8.84 -5.56
C GLY A 51 -15.64 10.23 -5.51
N ASP A 52 -15.95 11.03 -4.48
CA ASP A 52 -15.45 12.40 -4.31
C ASP A 52 -14.08 12.43 -3.57
N LEU A 53 -13.62 11.28 -3.09
CA LEU A 53 -12.35 11.14 -2.37
C LEU A 53 -11.17 10.96 -3.33
N GLY A 54 -10.02 11.49 -2.95
CA GLY A 54 -8.74 11.16 -3.59
C GLY A 54 -8.39 9.68 -3.43
N LEU A 55 -7.55 9.15 -4.33
CA LEU A 55 -7.18 7.72 -4.35
C LEU A 55 -6.58 7.25 -3.01
N GLY A 56 -5.74 8.07 -2.38
CA GLY A 56 -5.17 7.76 -1.05
C GLY A 56 -6.24 7.63 0.03
N GLN A 57 -7.22 8.52 0.03
CA GLN A 57 -8.34 8.46 0.98
C GLN A 57 -9.21 7.22 0.72
N GLN A 58 -9.47 6.87 -0.54
CA GLN A 58 -10.18 5.65 -0.90
C GLN A 58 -9.46 4.41 -0.37
N GLN A 59 -8.13 4.35 -0.49
CA GLN A 59 -7.33 3.25 0.06
C GLN A 59 -7.49 3.12 1.57
N LEU A 60 -7.48 4.25 2.31
CA LEU A 60 -7.70 4.25 3.75
C LEU A 60 -9.12 3.80 4.13
N VAL A 61 -10.13 4.15 3.33
CA VAL A 61 -11.51 3.65 3.50
C VAL A 61 -11.58 2.14 3.29
N GLU A 62 -10.83 1.56 2.34
CA GLU A 62 -10.76 0.10 2.17
C GLU A 62 -10.17 -0.60 3.40
N ILE A 63 -9.14 -0.02 3.99
CA ILE A 63 -8.56 -0.54 5.24
C ILE A 63 -9.57 -0.43 6.38
N ALA A 64 -10.23 0.72 6.56
CA ALA A 64 -11.25 0.90 7.57
C ALA A 64 -12.41 -0.11 7.42
N LYS A 65 -12.82 -0.39 6.17
CA LYS A 65 -13.81 -1.44 5.84
C LYS A 65 -13.33 -2.83 6.25
N ALA A 66 -12.06 -3.16 6.03
CA ALA A 66 -11.48 -4.43 6.45
C ALA A 66 -11.45 -4.54 7.98
N LEU A 67 -11.04 -3.46 8.68
CA LEU A 67 -11.00 -3.42 10.14
C LEU A 67 -12.38 -3.57 10.78
N ASN A 68 -13.44 -3.06 10.14
CA ASN A 68 -14.82 -3.26 10.62
C ASN A 68 -15.19 -4.74 10.75
N LYS A 69 -14.57 -5.61 9.97
CA LYS A 69 -14.78 -7.07 10.01
C LYS A 69 -13.94 -7.79 11.07
N GLN A 70 -13.22 -7.06 11.91
CA GLN A 70 -12.34 -7.61 12.96
C GLN A 70 -11.36 -8.66 12.41
N VAL A 71 -10.75 -8.34 11.30
CA VAL A 71 -9.80 -9.24 10.61
C VAL A 71 -8.56 -9.50 11.47
N ARG A 72 -8.04 -10.71 11.41
CA ARG A 72 -6.76 -11.11 12.03
C ARG A 72 -5.61 -11.09 11.01
N LEU A 73 -5.94 -11.08 9.73
CA LEU A 73 -5.00 -11.02 8.61
C LEU A 73 -5.50 -9.98 7.60
N LEU A 74 -4.63 -9.06 7.25
CA LEU A 74 -4.85 -8.06 6.20
C LEU A 74 -3.91 -8.33 5.03
N ILE A 75 -4.45 -8.40 3.82
CA ILE A 75 -3.67 -8.56 2.58
C ILE A 75 -3.78 -7.27 1.79
N LEU A 76 -2.64 -6.66 1.50
CA LEU A 76 -2.51 -5.41 0.76
C LEU A 76 -1.71 -5.68 -0.52
N ASP A 77 -2.36 -5.53 -1.67
CA ASP A 77 -1.76 -5.75 -2.98
C ASP A 77 -1.51 -4.40 -3.65
N GLU A 78 -0.22 -4.06 -3.83
CA GLU A 78 0.27 -2.78 -4.38
C GLU A 78 -0.45 -1.52 -3.81
N PRO A 79 -0.61 -1.39 -2.49
CA PRO A 79 -1.50 -0.37 -1.92
C PRO A 79 -1.00 1.06 -2.11
N THR A 80 0.26 1.24 -2.51
CA THR A 80 0.90 2.55 -2.72
C THR A 80 1.10 2.92 -4.19
N ALA A 81 0.59 2.13 -5.13
CA ALA A 81 0.83 2.34 -6.56
C ALA A 81 0.36 3.72 -7.07
N SER A 82 -0.68 4.28 -6.46
CA SER A 82 -1.27 5.58 -6.84
C SER A 82 -1.18 6.64 -5.74
N LEU A 83 -0.36 6.41 -4.71
CA LEU A 83 -0.20 7.33 -3.58
C LEU A 83 1.02 8.24 -3.76
N THR A 84 0.93 9.44 -3.21
CA THR A 84 2.08 10.33 -3.00
C THR A 84 3.00 9.77 -1.92
N GLU A 85 4.23 10.27 -1.83
CA GLU A 85 5.18 9.85 -0.77
C GLU A 85 4.63 10.12 0.64
N GLN A 86 3.93 11.24 0.83
CA GLN A 86 3.30 11.56 2.12
C GLN A 86 2.19 10.57 2.48
N GLU A 87 1.30 10.26 1.55
CA GLU A 87 0.23 9.28 1.74
C GLU A 87 0.80 7.88 1.99
N THR A 88 1.86 7.52 1.28
CA THR A 88 2.60 6.26 1.50
C THR A 88 3.13 6.18 2.92
N SER A 89 3.78 7.23 3.41
CA SER A 89 4.30 7.26 4.79
C SER A 89 3.19 7.05 5.82
N ILE A 90 2.06 7.76 5.66
CA ILE A 90 0.88 7.59 6.54
C ILE A 90 0.37 6.15 6.51
N LEU A 91 0.26 5.56 5.32
CA LEU A 91 -0.19 4.16 5.17
C LEU A 91 0.75 3.18 5.88
N LEU A 92 2.07 3.35 5.72
CA LEU A 92 3.06 2.49 6.37
C LEU A 92 2.99 2.60 7.91
N ASP A 93 2.75 3.81 8.44
CA ASP A 93 2.57 4.01 9.88
C ASP A 93 1.31 3.34 10.41
N ILE A 94 0.20 3.40 9.66
CA ILE A 94 -1.04 2.67 9.98
C ILE A 94 -0.78 1.16 10.00
N ILE A 95 -0.05 0.62 9.01
CA ILE A 95 0.26 -0.82 8.98
C ILE A 95 1.09 -1.23 10.21
N ARG A 96 2.09 -0.42 10.61
CA ARG A 96 2.86 -0.67 11.83
C ARG A 96 1.99 -0.68 13.08
N ASP A 97 1.06 0.27 13.18
CA ASP A 97 0.12 0.33 14.30
C ASP A 97 -0.78 -0.92 14.34
N LEU A 98 -1.28 -1.37 13.19
CA LEU A 98 -2.09 -2.59 13.09
C LEU A 98 -1.30 -3.84 13.51
N GLN A 99 -0.03 -3.94 13.13
CA GLN A 99 0.87 -5.03 13.54
C GLN A 99 1.06 -5.04 15.06
N GLN A 100 1.26 -3.87 15.70
CA GLN A 100 1.38 -3.75 17.15
C GLN A 100 0.11 -4.19 17.88
N HIS A 101 -1.05 -4.04 17.24
CA HIS A 101 -2.33 -4.51 17.74
C HIS A 101 -2.65 -5.97 17.39
N GLY A 102 -1.66 -6.74 16.88
CA GLY A 102 -1.78 -8.17 16.64
C GLY A 102 -2.47 -8.55 15.35
N ILE A 103 -2.60 -7.63 14.40
CA ILE A 103 -3.10 -7.92 13.05
C ILE A 103 -1.91 -8.32 12.17
N ALA A 104 -1.92 -9.53 11.64
CA ALA A 104 -0.93 -9.97 10.67
C ALA A 104 -1.17 -9.27 9.32
N CYS A 105 -0.11 -8.81 8.65
CA CYS A 105 -0.20 -8.14 7.35
C CYS A 105 0.63 -8.88 6.30
N ILE A 106 0.03 -9.13 5.13
CA ILE A 106 0.75 -9.52 3.92
C ILE A 106 0.77 -8.29 3.02
N TYR A 107 1.97 -7.76 2.80
CA TYR A 107 2.19 -6.57 1.98
C TYR A 107 2.87 -6.96 0.68
N ILE A 108 2.18 -6.79 -0.45
CA ILE A 108 2.70 -7.12 -1.78
C ILE A 108 3.09 -5.82 -2.44
N SER A 109 4.36 -5.69 -2.80
CA SER A 109 4.89 -4.52 -3.50
C SER A 109 6.20 -4.85 -4.22
N HIS A 110 6.50 -4.09 -5.26
CA HIS A 110 7.80 -4.10 -5.92
C HIS A 110 8.72 -2.97 -5.43
N LYS A 111 8.24 -2.10 -4.53
CA LYS A 111 9.00 -0.99 -3.95
C LYS A 111 9.76 -1.46 -2.71
N LEU A 112 11.03 -1.80 -2.88
CA LEU A 112 11.85 -2.42 -1.85
C LEU A 112 12.03 -1.57 -0.59
N ASN A 113 12.11 -0.25 -0.73
CA ASN A 113 12.21 0.68 0.40
C ASN A 113 10.99 0.57 1.33
N GLU A 114 9.76 0.45 0.77
CA GLU A 114 8.55 0.26 1.55
C GLU A 114 8.55 -1.12 2.23
N VAL A 115 8.85 -2.17 1.46
CA VAL A 115 8.92 -3.55 1.98
C VAL A 115 9.89 -3.64 3.16
N LYS A 116 11.10 -3.10 3.03
CA LYS A 116 12.10 -3.11 4.12
C LYS A 116 11.66 -2.31 5.35
N ALA A 117 10.88 -1.25 5.15
CA ALA A 117 10.45 -0.38 6.23
C ALA A 117 9.43 -1.04 7.18
N ILE A 118 8.65 -2.04 6.71
CA ILE A 118 7.53 -2.60 7.48
C ILE A 118 7.57 -4.12 7.66
N SER A 119 8.42 -4.84 6.90
CA SER A 119 8.39 -6.30 6.91
C SER A 119 9.31 -6.90 7.98
N ASP A 120 8.85 -7.95 8.64
CA ASP A 120 9.69 -8.84 9.44
C ASP A 120 10.33 -9.90 8.54
N THR A 121 9.60 -10.39 7.56
CA THR A 121 9.99 -11.45 6.63
C THR A 121 9.64 -11.08 5.21
N ILE A 122 10.55 -11.31 4.27
CA ILE A 122 10.38 -11.05 2.85
C ILE A 122 10.34 -12.38 2.10
N CYS A 123 9.28 -12.59 1.34
CA CYS A 123 9.11 -13.72 0.43
C CYS A 123 9.16 -13.24 -1.02
N VAL A 124 10.05 -13.80 -1.82
CA VAL A 124 10.16 -13.45 -3.24
C VAL A 124 9.48 -14.53 -4.09
N ILE A 125 8.56 -14.07 -4.93
CA ILE A 125 7.86 -14.89 -5.94
C ILE A 125 8.22 -14.33 -7.31
N ARG A 126 8.61 -15.21 -8.24
CA ARG A 126 8.94 -14.85 -9.62
C ARG A 126 8.40 -15.91 -10.56
N ASP A 127 7.74 -15.50 -11.64
CA ASP A 127 7.15 -16.40 -12.66
C ASP A 127 6.25 -17.49 -12.04
N GLY A 128 5.50 -17.13 -10.99
CA GLY A 128 4.63 -18.06 -10.27
C GLY A 128 5.35 -19.05 -9.34
N GLN A 129 6.68 -18.91 -9.17
CA GLN A 129 7.47 -19.79 -8.32
C GLN A 129 8.00 -19.06 -7.08
N HIS A 130 7.98 -19.76 -5.95
CA HIS A 130 8.63 -19.31 -4.73
C HIS A 130 10.15 -19.40 -4.87
N ILE A 131 10.83 -18.25 -4.89
CA ILE A 131 12.28 -18.16 -5.03
C ILE A 131 12.98 -18.31 -3.67
N GLY A 132 12.39 -17.76 -2.64
CA GLY A 132 12.90 -17.89 -1.29
C GLY A 132 12.23 -16.94 -0.31
N THR A 133 12.44 -17.25 0.98
CA THR A 133 11.96 -16.43 2.10
C THR A 133 13.17 -16.07 2.97
N ARG A 134 13.24 -14.83 3.42
CA ARG A 134 14.33 -14.28 4.23
C ARG A 134 13.78 -13.34 5.30
N ASP A 135 14.49 -13.25 6.43
CA ASP A 135 14.25 -12.20 7.41
C ASP A 135 14.64 -10.85 6.81
N ALA A 136 13.83 -9.81 7.03
CA ALA A 136 14.07 -8.47 6.51
C ALA A 136 15.27 -7.81 7.21
N ALA A 137 15.50 -8.13 8.50
CA ALA A 137 16.58 -7.59 9.29
C ALA A 137 17.96 -7.98 8.73
N GLY A 138 18.82 -6.99 8.49
CA GLY A 138 20.21 -7.19 8.10
C GLY A 138 20.46 -7.60 6.65
N ARG A 139 19.45 -7.55 5.77
CA ARG A 139 19.60 -7.81 4.33
C ARG A 139 19.85 -6.56 3.52
N SER A 140 20.76 -6.67 2.56
CA SER A 140 20.97 -5.63 1.56
C SER A 140 19.83 -5.62 0.54
N GLU A 141 19.61 -4.48 -0.09
CA GLU A 141 18.65 -4.40 -1.21
C GLU A 141 19.08 -5.27 -2.38
N ASP A 142 20.40 -5.35 -2.63
CA ASP A 142 20.98 -6.14 -3.70
C ASP A 142 20.66 -7.63 -3.58
N ASP A 143 20.66 -8.19 -2.33
CA ASP A 143 20.25 -9.57 -2.10
C ASP A 143 18.80 -9.82 -2.56
N ILE A 144 17.88 -8.91 -2.23
CA ILE A 144 16.46 -9.02 -2.59
C ILE A 144 16.30 -8.85 -4.08
N ILE A 145 16.96 -7.84 -4.67
CA ILE A 145 16.95 -7.58 -6.12
C ILE A 145 17.47 -8.80 -6.88
N THR A 146 18.57 -9.39 -6.42
CA THR A 146 19.15 -10.61 -7.03
C THR A 146 18.12 -11.76 -7.03
N MET A 147 17.37 -11.95 -5.93
CA MET A 147 16.31 -12.93 -5.87
C MET A 147 15.17 -12.63 -6.85
N MET A 148 14.77 -11.35 -6.99
CA MET A 148 13.69 -10.90 -7.87
C MET A 148 14.08 -11.03 -9.35
N VAL A 149 15.29 -10.61 -9.72
CA VAL A 149 15.76 -10.57 -11.12
C VAL A 149 16.38 -11.91 -11.54
N GLY A 150 16.97 -12.66 -10.60
CA GLY A 150 17.57 -13.98 -10.85
C GLY A 150 18.98 -13.95 -11.42
N ARG A 151 19.62 -12.78 -11.43
CA ARG A 151 21.04 -12.60 -11.79
C ARG A 151 21.65 -11.52 -10.90
N GLU A 152 22.92 -11.66 -10.58
CA GLU A 152 23.66 -10.60 -9.92
C GLU A 152 23.66 -9.34 -10.80
N LEU A 153 23.33 -8.21 -10.21
CA LEU A 153 23.49 -6.91 -10.86
C LEU A 153 24.96 -6.52 -10.81
N THR A 154 25.78 -7.17 -11.61
CA THR A 154 27.23 -6.89 -11.69
C THR A 154 27.56 -5.52 -12.21
N ALA A 155 26.62 -4.85 -12.90
CA ALA A 155 26.66 -3.42 -13.20
C ALA A 155 25.24 -2.95 -13.54
N LEU A 156 24.70 -1.97 -12.79
CA LEU A 156 23.47 -1.24 -13.14
C LEU A 156 23.58 -0.55 -14.51
N TYR A 157 24.79 -0.19 -14.88
CA TYR A 157 25.17 0.35 -16.20
C TYR A 157 26.46 -0.36 -16.63
N PRO A 158 26.43 -1.30 -17.61
CA PRO A 158 27.63 -1.85 -18.17
C PRO A 158 28.44 -0.71 -18.80
N ASN A 159 29.53 -0.35 -18.16
CA ASN A 159 30.46 0.65 -18.66
C ASN A 159 31.38 -0.04 -19.68
N GLU A 160 30.85 -0.33 -20.87
CA GLU A 160 31.69 -0.79 -21.95
C GLU A 160 32.60 0.38 -22.39
N PRO A 161 33.90 0.15 -22.52
CA PRO A 161 34.79 1.19 -23.02
C PRO A 161 34.40 1.55 -24.46
N HIS A 162 33.77 2.70 -24.62
CA HIS A 162 33.43 3.22 -25.93
C HIS A 162 34.58 4.03 -26.49
N THR A 163 34.98 3.73 -27.71
CA THR A 163 35.82 4.64 -28.49
C THR A 163 34.97 5.80 -28.97
N THR A 164 35.34 7.01 -28.59
CA THR A 164 34.66 8.23 -29.04
C THR A 164 34.84 8.32 -30.59
N GLY A 165 33.72 8.31 -31.31
CA GLY A 165 33.68 8.54 -32.75
C GLY A 165 33.56 10.03 -33.07
N ASP A 166 33.23 10.32 -34.32
CA ASP A 166 33.00 11.68 -34.80
C ASP A 166 31.76 12.28 -34.14
N GLU A 167 31.74 13.60 -33.92
CA GLU A 167 30.63 14.33 -33.36
C GLU A 167 29.41 14.26 -34.30
N ILE A 168 28.33 13.60 -33.83
CA ILE A 168 27.09 13.42 -34.60
C ILE A 168 25.97 14.36 -34.17
N LEU A 169 26.12 15.01 -33.00
CA LEU A 169 25.17 15.99 -32.48
C LEU A 169 25.88 16.97 -31.54
N ARG A 170 25.72 18.27 -31.83
CA ARG A 170 26.15 19.37 -30.94
C ARG A 170 24.96 20.23 -30.57
N ILE A 171 24.75 20.43 -29.26
CA ILE A 171 23.72 21.32 -28.73
C ILE A 171 24.42 22.50 -28.08
N GLU A 172 24.21 23.72 -28.63
CA GLU A 172 24.77 24.96 -28.13
C GLU A 172 23.64 25.84 -27.56
N HIS A 173 23.90 26.50 -26.42
CA HIS A 173 22.99 27.46 -25.82
C HIS A 173 21.62 26.90 -25.41
N LEU A 174 21.57 25.66 -24.88
CA LEU A 174 20.33 25.09 -24.28
C LEU A 174 20.03 25.85 -22.99
N THR A 175 18.96 26.66 -23.00
CA THR A 175 18.37 27.28 -21.81
C THR A 175 17.09 26.54 -21.45
N ALA A 176 16.97 26.15 -20.16
CA ALA A 176 15.78 25.53 -19.59
C ALA A 176 14.86 26.59 -18.99
#